data_a82cc396a4bdccfadaa11e9ee6b4e762
#
_entry.id   a82cc396a4bdccfadaa11e9ee6b4e762
#
_cell.length_a   1.000
_cell.length_b   1.000
_cell.length_c   1.000
_cell.angle_alpha   90.00
_cell.angle_beta   90.00
_cell.angle_gamma   90.00
#
_symmetry.space_group_name_H-M   'P 1'
#
loop_
_entity.id
_entity.type
_entity.pdbx_description
1 polymer ?
#
loop_
_entity_poly.entity_id
_entity_poly.type
_entity_poly.pdbx_seq_one_letter_code
_entity_poly.pdbx_strand_id
1 'polypeptide(L)'
;MNGASDFSLDNRLALCADFVRDGARLPISAQTMPIFRCGCAVLADATQRLPQTSTPCPLNGEIETINNSGLNNRIEARLSNGLEKISGDEADDIVIAGMGGELISQIIENWEFSKDRSKHFILQPMTKSEELMRWLFANGFSVIKRDCCTAANKCYTVVLAEYSGEVRTVSESDLFLYGLDPKNNSMHRRFIEGCVRRLLKQAKGNPVCAETARILEESFK
;
A
#
# COMPACT_ATOMS: atom_id res chain seq x y z
N MET A 1 -13.30 23.34 -26.98
CA MET A 1 -13.94 23.06 -25.67
C MET A 1 -13.27 21.81 -25.12
N ASN A 2 -12.25 22.00 -24.27
CA ASN A 2 -11.46 20.90 -23.72
C ASN A 2 -12.19 20.34 -22.51
N GLY A 3 -12.84 19.21 -22.68
CA GLY A 3 -13.35 18.42 -21.56
C GLY A 3 -12.19 17.71 -20.88
N ALA A 4 -11.51 18.41 -19.97
CA ALA A 4 -10.69 17.74 -18.98
C ALA A 4 -11.67 16.98 -18.06
N SER A 5 -11.77 15.67 -18.23
CA SER A 5 -12.45 14.82 -17.27
C SER A 5 -11.71 14.97 -15.93
N ASP A 6 -12.43 15.46 -14.94
CA ASP A 6 -11.94 15.66 -13.57
C ASP A 6 -11.73 14.26 -12.96
N PHE A 7 -10.53 13.70 -13.12
CA PHE A 7 -10.14 12.42 -12.52
C PHE A 7 -9.79 12.65 -11.05
N SER A 8 -10.76 12.47 -10.18
CA SER A 8 -10.52 12.47 -8.74
C SER A 8 -9.93 11.13 -8.33
N LEU A 9 -8.68 11.13 -7.87
CA LEU A 9 -8.05 9.96 -7.27
C LEU A 9 -8.80 9.55 -5.99
N ASP A 10 -9.00 8.23 -5.80
CA ASP A 10 -9.37 7.69 -4.49
C ASP A 10 -8.34 8.13 -3.46
N ASN A 11 -8.78 8.54 -2.26
CA ASN A 11 -7.90 9.08 -1.22
C ASN A 11 -6.74 8.15 -0.84
N ARG A 12 -6.88 6.83 -1.02
CA ARG A 12 -5.81 5.85 -0.78
C ARG A 12 -4.70 6.01 -1.82
N LEU A 13 -5.07 6.12 -3.09
CA LEU A 13 -4.11 6.30 -4.19
C LEU A 13 -3.53 7.72 -4.16
N ALA A 14 -4.31 8.72 -3.75
CA ALA A 14 -3.80 10.07 -3.53
C ALA A 14 -2.71 10.08 -2.46
N LEU A 15 -2.94 9.42 -1.33
CA LEU A 15 -1.93 9.28 -0.28
C LEU A 15 -0.71 8.46 -0.72
N CYS A 16 -0.91 7.42 -1.56
CA CYS A 16 0.23 6.71 -2.15
C CYS A 16 1.06 7.65 -3.04
N ALA A 17 0.41 8.49 -3.85
CA ALA A 17 1.10 9.44 -4.73
C ALA A 17 1.90 10.49 -3.95
N ASP A 18 1.41 10.92 -2.77
CA ASP A 18 2.12 11.86 -1.88
C ASP A 18 3.42 11.25 -1.27
N PHE A 19 3.59 9.94 -1.36
CA PHE A 19 4.77 9.25 -0.86
C PHE A 19 5.81 8.96 -1.95
N VAL A 20 5.44 9.11 -3.21
CA VAL A 20 6.33 8.89 -4.36
C VAL A 20 7.30 10.06 -4.50
N ARG A 21 8.57 9.76 -4.75
CA ARG A 21 9.62 10.75 -5.00
C ARG A 21 9.44 11.40 -6.38
N ASP A 22 9.74 12.68 -6.48
CA ASP A 22 9.71 13.40 -7.76
C ASP A 22 10.68 12.75 -8.77
N GLY A 23 10.19 12.46 -9.97
CA GLY A 23 10.99 11.89 -11.05
C GLY A 23 11.31 10.39 -10.90
N ALA A 24 10.76 9.70 -9.89
CA ALA A 24 10.97 8.26 -9.73
C ALA A 24 10.31 7.45 -10.84
N ARG A 25 10.97 6.37 -11.28
CA ARG A 25 10.37 5.34 -12.15
C ARG A 25 9.49 4.45 -11.29
N LEU A 26 8.22 4.38 -11.64
CA LEU A 26 7.17 3.89 -10.76
C LEU A 26 6.41 2.69 -11.36
N PRO A 27 6.78 1.45 -11.06
CA PRO A 27 5.89 0.31 -11.25
C PRO A 27 4.78 0.32 -10.19
N ILE A 28 3.55 0.11 -10.64
CA ILE A 28 2.38 0.01 -9.76
C ILE A 28 1.76 -1.37 -9.91
N SER A 29 1.71 -2.11 -8.82
CA SER A 29 0.92 -3.33 -8.70
C SER A 29 -0.34 -3.04 -7.89
N ALA A 30 -1.50 -3.05 -8.54
CA ALA A 30 -2.78 -2.76 -7.90
C ALA A 30 -3.83 -3.82 -8.25
N GLN A 31 -4.61 -4.23 -7.24
CA GLN A 31 -5.82 -5.03 -7.45
C GLN A 31 -7.03 -4.20 -7.02
N THR A 32 -7.89 -3.89 -7.95
CA THR A 32 -9.06 -3.03 -7.69
C THR A 32 -10.34 -3.80 -7.36
N MET A 33 -10.35 -5.15 -7.40
CA MET A 33 -11.55 -5.94 -7.04
C MET A 33 -11.24 -7.40 -6.67
N PRO A 34 -12.12 -8.09 -5.88
CA PRO A 34 -11.87 -9.41 -5.30
C PRO A 34 -11.90 -10.60 -6.27
N ILE A 35 -11.98 -10.40 -7.58
CA ILE A 35 -12.16 -11.48 -8.57
C ILE A 35 -10.90 -11.74 -9.41
N PHE A 36 -9.85 -10.92 -9.34
CA PHE A 36 -8.70 -11.05 -10.23
C PHE A 36 -7.44 -11.60 -9.56
N ARG A 37 -7.09 -12.83 -9.95
CA ARG A 37 -5.81 -13.48 -9.69
C ARG A 37 -4.71 -13.07 -10.68
N CYS A 38 -4.88 -11.98 -11.41
CA CYS A 38 -3.86 -11.45 -12.31
C CYS A 38 -3.43 -10.08 -11.80
N GLY A 39 -2.23 -9.99 -11.24
CA GLY A 39 -1.56 -8.72 -10.98
C GLY A 39 -1.20 -8.07 -12.31
N CYS A 40 -1.59 -6.83 -12.53
CA CYS A 40 -1.05 -6.02 -13.62
C CYS A 40 -0.04 -5.05 -13.03
N ALA A 41 1.19 -5.07 -13.53
CA ALA A 41 2.16 -4.04 -13.22
C ALA A 41 2.00 -2.91 -14.25
N VAL A 42 1.85 -1.69 -13.77
CA VAL A 42 1.77 -0.49 -14.60
C VAL A 42 2.99 0.36 -14.30
N LEU A 43 3.79 0.64 -15.31
CA LEU A 43 4.92 1.56 -15.21
C LEU A 43 4.43 2.97 -15.54
N ALA A 44 4.60 3.91 -14.61
CA ALA A 44 4.24 5.31 -14.79
C ALA A 44 5.37 6.22 -14.32
N ASP A 45 5.61 7.30 -15.05
CA ASP A 45 6.48 8.38 -14.60
C ASP A 45 5.75 9.21 -13.54
N ALA A 46 6.37 9.43 -12.38
CA ALA A 46 5.80 10.12 -11.22
C ALA A 46 5.37 11.57 -11.47
N THR A 47 5.71 12.14 -12.62
CA THR A 47 5.33 13.52 -12.96
C THR A 47 3.87 13.67 -13.42
N GLN A 48 3.10 12.57 -13.51
CA GLN A 48 1.69 12.61 -13.93
C GLN A 48 0.77 11.80 -13.02
N ARG A 49 -0.45 12.32 -12.78
CA ARG A 49 -1.49 11.65 -11.98
C ARG A 49 -1.98 10.39 -12.69
N LEU A 50 -2.05 9.30 -11.94
CA LEU A 50 -2.48 8.01 -12.43
C LEU A 50 -3.97 8.02 -12.82
N PRO A 51 -4.36 7.42 -13.95
CA PRO A 51 -5.75 7.22 -14.30
C PRO A 51 -6.41 6.20 -13.36
N GLN A 52 -7.62 6.50 -12.89
CA GLN A 52 -8.46 5.54 -12.17
C GLN A 52 -9.28 4.73 -13.17
N THR A 53 -9.19 3.41 -13.09
CA THR A 53 -10.10 2.53 -13.80
C THR A 53 -11.12 1.96 -12.83
N SER A 54 -12.39 2.16 -13.09
CA SER A 54 -13.53 1.63 -12.32
C SER A 54 -14.04 0.29 -12.85
N THR A 55 -13.37 -0.31 -13.83
CA THR A 55 -13.82 -1.53 -14.52
C THR A 55 -12.94 -2.74 -14.17
N PRO A 56 -13.53 -3.95 -13.99
CA PRO A 56 -12.77 -5.15 -13.73
C PRO A 56 -11.93 -5.52 -14.96
N CYS A 57 -10.61 -5.60 -14.74
CA CYS A 57 -9.61 -5.78 -15.78
C CYS A 57 -9.70 -7.11 -16.50
N PRO A 58 -9.65 -7.10 -17.82
CA PRO A 58 -8.52 -7.67 -18.54
C PRO A 58 -7.58 -6.54 -18.98
N LEU A 59 -6.28 -6.81 -19.10
CA LEU A 59 -5.23 -5.92 -19.55
C LEU A 59 -5.66 -4.96 -20.69
N ASN A 60 -6.62 -5.36 -21.52
CA ASN A 60 -7.22 -4.56 -22.59
C ASN A 60 -7.92 -3.29 -22.08
N GLY A 61 -8.59 -3.32 -20.93
CA GLY A 61 -9.27 -2.14 -20.36
C GLY A 61 -8.29 -1.10 -19.83
N GLU A 62 -7.17 -1.53 -19.27
CA GLU A 62 -6.10 -0.64 -18.81
C GLU A 62 -5.38 0.00 -20.01
N ILE A 63 -5.03 -0.80 -21.02
CA ILE A 63 -4.45 -0.31 -22.27
C ILE A 63 -5.39 0.69 -22.94
N GLU A 64 -6.69 0.42 -23.00
CA GLU A 64 -7.68 1.36 -23.56
C GLU A 64 -7.74 2.67 -22.76
N THR A 65 -7.68 2.60 -21.43
CA THR A 65 -7.64 3.78 -20.56
C THR A 65 -6.37 4.60 -20.77
N ILE A 66 -5.20 3.95 -20.86
CA ILE A 66 -3.92 4.60 -21.15
C ILE A 66 -3.97 5.26 -22.51
N ASN A 67 -4.48 4.58 -23.53
CA ASN A 67 -4.65 5.11 -24.90
C ASN A 67 -5.55 6.35 -24.92
N ASN A 68 -6.69 6.28 -24.23
CA ASN A 68 -7.66 7.38 -24.17
C ASN A 68 -7.15 8.58 -23.36
N SER A 69 -6.21 8.37 -22.43
CA SER A 69 -5.59 9.45 -21.65
C SER A 69 -4.46 10.18 -22.38
N GLY A 70 -3.99 9.65 -23.52
CA GLY A 70 -2.84 10.19 -24.25
C GLY A 70 -1.49 9.98 -23.56
N LEU A 71 -1.43 9.04 -22.61
CA LEU A 71 -0.24 8.76 -21.78
C LEU A 71 0.58 7.56 -22.29
N ASN A 72 0.33 7.07 -23.49
CA ASN A 72 0.95 5.86 -24.07
C ASN A 72 2.49 5.89 -24.11
N ASN A 73 3.07 7.09 -24.16
CA ASN A 73 4.53 7.26 -24.19
C ASN A 73 5.14 7.26 -22.77
N ARG A 74 4.33 7.20 -21.73
CA ARG A 74 4.73 7.38 -20.34
C ARG A 74 4.28 6.24 -19.42
N ILE A 75 3.29 5.47 -19.86
CA ILE A 75 2.70 4.37 -19.06
C ILE A 75 2.73 3.12 -19.92
N GLU A 76 3.34 2.07 -19.41
CA GLU A 76 3.34 0.73 -19.98
C GLU A 76 2.56 -0.22 -19.07
N ALA A 77 1.58 -0.93 -19.66
CA ALA A 77 0.85 -1.98 -18.95
C ALA A 77 1.46 -3.35 -19.28
N ARG A 78 1.85 -4.09 -18.23
CA ARG A 78 2.39 -5.46 -18.36
C ARG A 78 1.55 -6.44 -17.55
N LEU A 79 1.20 -7.56 -18.15
CA LEU A 79 0.62 -8.69 -17.42
C LEU A 79 1.74 -9.42 -16.68
N SER A 80 1.71 -9.33 -15.35
CA SER A 80 2.71 -9.91 -14.47
C SER A 80 2.04 -10.47 -13.21
N ASN A 81 2.66 -11.47 -12.60
CA ASN A 81 2.32 -11.89 -11.25
C ASN A 81 3.09 -10.98 -10.26
N GLY A 82 2.44 -9.93 -9.80
CA GLY A 82 3.11 -8.89 -9.00
C GLY A 82 4.22 -8.20 -9.79
N LEU A 83 5.46 -8.28 -9.31
CA LEU A 83 6.63 -7.58 -9.84
C LEU A 83 7.58 -8.48 -10.67
N GLU A 84 7.22 -9.75 -10.94
CA GLU A 84 8.12 -10.72 -11.58
C GLU A 84 8.71 -10.27 -12.93
N LYS A 85 7.97 -9.43 -13.67
CA LYS A 85 8.41 -8.90 -14.99
C LYS A 85 9.00 -7.49 -14.92
N ILE A 86 9.27 -6.98 -13.73
CA ILE A 86 9.87 -5.65 -13.53
C ILE A 86 11.34 -5.86 -13.18
N SER A 87 12.23 -5.34 -14.00
CA SER A 87 13.66 -5.34 -13.72
C SER A 87 14.03 -4.22 -12.73
N GLY A 88 15.15 -4.38 -12.03
CA GLY A 88 15.56 -3.45 -10.99
C GLY A 88 15.87 -2.05 -11.51
N ASP A 89 16.32 -1.91 -12.75
CA ASP A 89 16.60 -0.64 -13.41
C ASP A 89 15.35 0.10 -13.91
N GLU A 90 14.18 -0.56 -13.94
CA GLU A 90 12.91 0.05 -14.33
C GLU A 90 12.15 0.68 -13.14
N ALA A 91 12.58 0.42 -11.91
CA ALA A 91 11.83 0.79 -10.71
C ALA A 91 12.72 1.53 -9.70
N ASP A 92 12.30 2.71 -9.28
CA ASP A 92 12.89 3.44 -8.15
C ASP A 92 11.95 3.40 -6.94
N ASP A 93 10.68 3.71 -7.15
CA ASP A 93 9.61 3.62 -6.17
C ASP A 93 8.54 2.61 -6.64
N ILE A 94 8.17 1.69 -5.77
CA ILE A 94 7.25 0.59 -6.08
C ILE A 94 5.94 0.80 -5.31
N VAL A 95 4.82 0.97 -6.01
CA VAL A 95 3.50 1.07 -5.38
C VAL A 95 2.77 -0.27 -5.46
N ILE A 96 2.40 -0.82 -4.30
CA ILE A 96 1.56 -2.02 -4.19
C ILE A 96 0.33 -1.66 -3.37
N ALA A 97 -0.82 -1.53 -4.02
CA ALA A 97 -2.02 -1.00 -3.40
C ALA A 97 -3.27 -1.86 -3.66
N GLY A 98 -4.24 -1.79 -2.74
CA GLY A 98 -5.54 -2.45 -2.92
C GLY A 98 -5.56 -3.95 -2.59
N MET A 99 -4.51 -4.49 -1.97
CA MET A 99 -4.33 -5.91 -1.68
C MET A 99 -4.32 -6.21 -0.17
N GLY A 100 -4.43 -7.47 0.22
CA GLY A 100 -4.18 -7.89 1.61
C GLY A 100 -2.69 -7.82 1.96
N GLY A 101 -2.37 -7.51 3.24
CA GLY A 101 -0.99 -7.37 3.69
C GLY A 101 -0.12 -8.60 3.41
N GLU A 102 -0.65 -9.79 3.57
CA GLU A 102 0.06 -11.05 3.26
C GLU A 102 0.41 -11.17 1.77
N LEU A 103 -0.51 -10.78 0.86
CA LEU A 103 -0.24 -10.80 -0.57
C LEU A 103 0.80 -9.76 -0.96
N ILE A 104 0.76 -8.58 -0.36
CA ILE A 104 1.79 -7.54 -0.55
C ILE A 104 3.16 -8.09 -0.16
N SER A 105 3.26 -8.73 1.01
CA SER A 105 4.50 -9.36 1.49
C SER A 105 5.04 -10.40 0.51
N GLN A 106 4.17 -11.27 -0.01
CA GLN A 106 4.54 -12.30 -1.00
C GLN A 106 5.04 -11.67 -2.32
N ILE A 107 4.41 -10.60 -2.80
CA ILE A 107 4.85 -9.89 -4.01
C ILE A 107 6.26 -9.31 -3.82
N ILE A 108 6.53 -8.71 -2.66
CA ILE A 108 7.85 -8.16 -2.36
C ILE A 108 8.88 -9.29 -2.22
N GLU A 109 8.54 -10.37 -1.52
CA GLU A 109 9.43 -11.52 -1.29
C GLU A 109 9.86 -12.19 -2.60
N ASN A 110 8.92 -12.32 -3.54
CA ASN A 110 9.17 -12.96 -4.83
C ASN A 110 9.91 -12.07 -5.84
N TRP A 111 10.09 -10.78 -5.54
CA TRP A 111 10.81 -9.87 -6.43
C TRP A 111 12.32 -9.90 -6.14
N GLU A 112 13.12 -10.24 -7.15
CA GLU A 112 14.57 -10.41 -7.04
C GLU A 112 15.29 -9.17 -6.49
N PHE A 113 14.80 -7.97 -6.82
CA PHE A 113 15.38 -6.68 -6.42
C PHE A 113 14.79 -6.10 -5.13
N SER A 114 14.01 -6.86 -4.38
CA SER A 114 13.34 -6.38 -3.16
C SER A 114 14.31 -5.93 -2.06
N LYS A 115 15.54 -6.44 -2.07
CA LYS A 115 16.60 -6.11 -1.10
C LYS A 115 17.60 -5.05 -1.60
N ASP A 116 17.29 -4.37 -2.69
CA ASP A 116 18.04 -3.21 -3.15
C ASP A 116 17.67 -1.98 -2.32
N ARG A 117 18.67 -1.41 -1.63
CA ARG A 117 18.50 -0.25 -0.72
C ARG A 117 18.11 1.04 -1.43
N SER A 118 18.21 1.10 -2.74
CA SER A 118 17.81 2.26 -3.54
C SER A 118 16.29 2.30 -3.80
N LYS A 119 15.59 1.19 -3.53
CA LYS A 119 14.17 1.02 -3.81
C LYS A 119 13.30 1.45 -2.64
N HIS A 120 12.23 2.18 -2.93
CA HIS A 120 11.19 2.52 -1.97
C HIS A 120 9.91 1.75 -2.28
N PHE A 121 9.25 1.27 -1.24
CA PHE A 121 8.00 0.53 -1.34
C PHE A 121 6.89 1.35 -0.70
N ILE A 122 5.91 1.75 -1.51
CA ILE A 122 4.70 2.46 -1.08
C ILE A 122 3.56 1.44 -1.06
N LEU A 123 3.16 1.03 0.16
CA LEU A 123 2.33 -0.12 0.40
C LEU A 123 0.99 0.29 0.99
N GLN A 124 -0.12 -0.09 0.32
CA GLN A 124 -1.47 0.20 0.80
C GLN A 124 -2.25 -1.10 1.02
N PRO A 125 -2.19 -1.68 2.24
CA PRO A 125 -2.96 -2.87 2.58
C PRO A 125 -4.44 -2.54 2.81
N MET A 126 -5.33 -3.34 2.20
CA MET A 126 -6.78 -3.29 2.45
C MET A 126 -7.19 -4.04 3.72
N THR A 127 -6.44 -5.06 4.07
CA THR A 127 -6.64 -5.93 5.24
C THR A 127 -5.29 -6.40 5.77
N LYS A 128 -5.25 -6.85 7.02
CA LYS A 128 -4.05 -7.45 7.65
C LYS A 128 -2.81 -6.56 7.56
N SER A 129 -2.98 -5.26 7.83
CA SER A 129 -1.86 -4.31 7.83
C SER A 129 -0.81 -4.66 8.89
N GLU A 130 -1.20 -5.24 10.02
CA GLU A 130 -0.31 -5.73 11.06
C GLU A 130 0.58 -6.89 10.59
N GLU A 131 0.06 -7.80 9.75
CA GLU A 131 0.86 -8.89 9.20
C GLU A 131 1.91 -8.37 8.20
N LEU A 132 1.55 -7.36 7.40
CA LEU A 132 2.52 -6.67 6.56
C LEU A 132 3.63 -6.02 7.39
N MET A 133 3.27 -5.29 8.44
CA MET A 133 4.25 -4.64 9.34
C MET A 133 5.17 -5.69 9.99
N ARG A 134 4.62 -6.80 10.47
CA ARG A 134 5.37 -7.91 11.05
C ARG A 134 6.39 -8.47 10.06
N TRP A 135 5.93 -8.72 8.82
CA TRP A 135 6.78 -9.24 7.76
C TRP A 135 7.91 -8.26 7.40
N LEU A 136 7.60 -6.97 7.25
CA LEU A 136 8.60 -5.93 6.95
C LEU A 136 9.74 -5.93 7.98
N PHE A 137 9.41 -5.87 9.28
CA PHE A 137 10.41 -5.85 10.34
C PHE A 137 11.21 -7.16 10.42
N ALA A 138 10.55 -8.31 10.23
CA ALA A 138 11.20 -9.62 10.27
C ALA A 138 12.12 -9.86 9.06
N ASN A 139 11.91 -9.15 7.94
CA ASN A 139 12.70 -9.34 6.71
C ASN A 139 13.68 -8.18 6.43
N GLY A 140 13.95 -7.33 7.42
CA GLY A 140 14.98 -6.30 7.35
C GLY A 140 14.54 -5.05 6.58
N PHE A 141 13.25 -4.76 6.54
CA PHE A 141 12.74 -3.49 6.02
C PHE A 141 12.53 -2.48 7.14
N SER A 142 12.87 -1.24 6.87
CA SER A 142 12.59 -0.09 7.72
C SER A 142 11.36 0.66 7.20
N VAL A 143 10.46 1.02 8.11
CA VAL A 143 9.31 1.88 7.80
C VAL A 143 9.74 3.33 8.00
N ILE A 144 9.81 4.09 6.90
CA ILE A 144 10.24 5.49 6.87
C ILE A 144 9.09 6.40 7.26
N LYS A 145 7.91 6.12 6.72
CA LYS A 145 6.70 6.92 6.93
C LYS A 145 5.47 6.03 6.92
N ARG A 146 4.49 6.38 7.73
CA ARG A 146 3.18 5.77 7.72
C ARG A 146 2.13 6.83 7.96
N ASP A 147 1.03 6.79 7.21
CA ASP A 147 -0.07 7.71 7.37
C ASP A 147 -1.40 7.02 7.06
N CYS A 148 -2.50 7.68 7.38
CA CYS A 148 -3.85 7.14 7.25
C CYS A 148 -4.72 8.01 6.36
N CYS A 149 -5.66 7.37 5.65
CA CYS A 149 -6.70 8.03 4.87
C CYS A 149 -8.03 7.31 4.98
N THR A 150 -9.11 7.98 4.58
CA THR A 150 -10.43 7.38 4.50
C THR A 150 -10.89 7.23 3.06
N ALA A 151 -11.46 6.06 2.75
CA ALA A 151 -12.16 5.81 1.49
C ALA A 151 -13.38 4.94 1.75
N ALA A 152 -14.52 5.24 1.13
CA ALA A 152 -15.77 4.51 1.31
C ALA A 152 -16.12 4.24 2.80
N ASN A 153 -16.00 5.27 3.65
CA ASN A 153 -16.25 5.22 5.10
C ASN A 153 -15.33 4.31 5.93
N LYS A 154 -14.31 3.70 5.33
CA LYS A 154 -13.28 2.92 6.03
C LYS A 154 -11.99 3.73 6.13
N CYS A 155 -11.21 3.44 7.16
CA CYS A 155 -9.89 4.00 7.34
C CYS A 155 -8.82 2.98 6.93
N TYR A 156 -7.83 3.44 6.17
CA TYR A 156 -6.74 2.64 5.65
C TYR A 156 -5.41 3.29 5.98
N THR A 157 -4.34 2.53 5.92
CA THR A 157 -2.98 3.02 6.10
C THR A 157 -2.18 2.88 4.81
N VAL A 158 -1.25 3.80 4.59
CA VAL A 158 -0.20 3.72 3.58
C VAL A 158 1.14 3.72 4.31
N VAL A 159 2.04 2.85 3.89
CA VAL A 159 3.36 2.65 4.48
C VAL A 159 4.41 2.91 3.41
N LEU A 160 5.39 3.74 3.71
CA LEU A 160 6.63 3.89 2.95
C LEU A 160 7.71 3.07 3.65
N ALA A 161 8.29 2.12 2.95
CA ALA A 161 9.33 1.24 3.47
C ALA A 161 10.52 1.15 2.51
N GLU A 162 11.69 0.84 3.05
CA GLU A 162 12.92 0.53 2.30
C GLU A 162 13.64 -0.66 2.94
N TYR A 163 14.46 -1.35 2.18
CA TYR A 163 15.31 -2.40 2.73
C TYR A 163 16.53 -1.81 3.43
N SER A 164 16.63 -2.02 4.74
CA SER A 164 17.79 -1.60 5.57
C SER A 164 18.75 -2.75 5.90
N GLY A 165 18.26 -3.99 5.84
CA GLY A 165 18.95 -5.18 6.31
C GLY A 165 18.83 -5.40 7.83
N GLU A 166 18.18 -4.50 8.58
CA GLU A 166 18.01 -4.60 10.01
C GLU A 166 16.73 -5.37 10.37
N VAL A 167 16.89 -6.59 10.84
CA VAL A 167 15.78 -7.40 11.35
C VAL A 167 15.39 -6.89 12.75
N ARG A 168 14.09 -6.66 12.95
CA ARG A 168 13.55 -6.16 14.22
C ARG A 168 12.41 -7.04 14.73
N THR A 169 12.42 -7.30 16.01
CA THR A 169 11.25 -7.85 16.72
C THR A 169 10.52 -6.70 17.41
N VAL A 170 9.25 -6.56 17.13
CA VAL A 170 8.39 -5.51 17.70
C VAL A 170 7.21 -6.15 18.44
N SER A 171 6.65 -5.44 19.39
CA SER A 171 5.48 -5.91 20.13
C SER A 171 4.23 -5.96 19.26
N GLU A 172 3.23 -6.74 19.65
CA GLU A 172 1.94 -6.81 18.94
C GLU A 172 1.28 -5.43 18.80
N SER A 173 1.34 -4.60 19.85
CA SER A 173 0.81 -3.24 19.83
C SER A 173 1.58 -2.33 18.87
N ASP A 174 2.90 -2.46 18.79
CA ASP A 174 3.73 -1.64 17.92
C ASP A 174 3.46 -1.90 16.44
N LEU A 175 3.04 -3.11 16.06
CA LEU A 175 2.63 -3.40 14.68
C LEU A 175 1.48 -2.48 14.22
N PHE A 176 0.62 -2.06 15.14
CA PHE A 176 -0.48 -1.14 14.87
C PHE A 176 -0.06 0.32 15.01
N LEU A 177 0.76 0.66 16.01
CA LEU A 177 1.08 2.03 16.39
C LEU A 177 2.29 2.62 15.65
N TYR A 178 3.21 1.77 15.16
CA TYR A 178 4.46 2.25 14.56
C TYR A 178 4.20 3.29 13.47
N GLY A 179 4.83 4.47 13.62
CA GLY A 179 4.70 5.59 12.69
C GLY A 179 3.38 6.36 12.79
N LEU A 180 2.49 6.03 13.73
CA LEU A 180 1.21 6.70 13.94
C LEU A 180 1.17 7.43 15.28
N ASP A 181 0.48 8.57 15.31
CA ASP A 181 0.20 9.36 16.52
C ASP A 181 -1.32 9.50 16.72
N PRO A 182 -1.99 8.52 17.34
CA PRO A 182 -3.44 8.56 17.53
C PRO A 182 -3.89 9.57 18.58
N LYS A 183 -2.98 10.10 19.38
CA LYS A 183 -3.27 11.14 20.38
C LYS A 183 -3.48 12.50 19.73
N ASN A 184 -2.63 12.88 18.80
CA ASN A 184 -2.62 14.21 18.18
C ASN A 184 -3.21 14.22 16.76
N ASN A 185 -3.38 13.07 16.12
CA ASN A 185 -3.92 12.96 14.75
C ASN A 185 -5.25 12.18 14.75
N SER A 186 -6.33 12.86 14.39
CA SER A 186 -7.68 12.27 14.39
C SER A 186 -7.85 11.12 13.38
N MET A 187 -7.11 11.16 12.25
CA MET A 187 -7.17 10.09 11.25
C MET A 187 -6.45 8.83 11.75
N HIS A 188 -5.28 8.99 12.38
CA HIS A 188 -4.57 7.90 13.04
C HIS A 188 -5.41 7.27 14.15
N ARG A 189 -6.06 8.11 14.97
CA ARG A 189 -7.00 7.66 16.00
C ARG A 189 -8.13 6.82 15.40
N ARG A 190 -8.77 7.31 14.34
CA ARG A 190 -9.88 6.59 13.67
C ARG A 190 -9.42 5.23 13.14
N PHE A 191 -8.22 5.14 12.59
CA PHE A 191 -7.64 3.87 12.14
C PHE A 191 -7.45 2.91 13.32
N ILE A 192 -6.81 3.36 14.39
CA ILE A 192 -6.55 2.54 15.60
C ILE A 192 -7.86 2.10 16.27
N GLU A 193 -8.86 2.98 16.40
CA GLU A 193 -10.20 2.59 16.89
C GLU A 193 -10.83 1.47 16.05
N GLY A 194 -10.61 1.49 14.73
CA GLY A 194 -11.03 0.41 13.83
C GLY A 194 -10.33 -0.92 14.15
N CYS A 195 -9.02 -0.86 14.42
CA CYS A 195 -8.22 -2.02 14.82
C CYS A 195 -8.67 -2.57 16.17
N VAL A 196 -8.88 -1.71 17.16
CA VAL A 196 -9.42 -2.10 18.50
C VAL A 196 -10.74 -2.85 18.37
N ARG A 197 -11.71 -2.29 17.62
CA ARG A 197 -13.02 -2.98 17.42
C ARG A 197 -12.86 -4.37 16.79
N ARG A 198 -11.89 -4.56 15.89
CA ARG A 198 -11.60 -5.85 15.27
C ARG A 198 -10.96 -6.81 16.28
N LEU A 199 -9.95 -6.36 17.01
CA LEU A 199 -9.24 -7.15 18.02
C LEU A 199 -10.20 -7.60 19.14
N LEU A 200 -11.09 -6.74 19.63
CA LEU A 200 -12.07 -7.10 20.65
C LEU A 200 -13.05 -8.19 20.17
N LYS A 201 -13.38 -8.23 18.87
CA LYS A 201 -14.18 -9.34 18.31
C LYS A 201 -13.40 -10.66 18.30
N GLN A 202 -12.10 -10.61 18.11
CA GLN A 202 -11.20 -11.76 18.08
C GLN A 202 -10.75 -12.20 19.48
N ALA A 203 -10.89 -11.33 20.49
CA ALA A 203 -10.46 -11.57 21.86
C ALA A 203 -11.19 -12.72 22.57
N LYS A 204 -12.35 -13.18 22.04
CA LYS A 204 -13.04 -14.37 22.56
C LYS A 204 -12.16 -15.62 22.37
N GLY A 205 -11.39 -15.96 23.40
CA GLY A 205 -10.45 -17.09 23.39
C GLY A 205 -9.01 -16.74 22.99
N ASN A 206 -8.69 -15.47 22.73
CA ASN A 206 -7.32 -15.04 22.45
C ASN A 206 -6.90 -13.88 23.36
N PRO A 207 -6.16 -14.17 24.45
CA PRO A 207 -5.73 -13.15 25.43
C PRO A 207 -4.77 -12.10 24.83
N VAL A 208 -3.99 -12.46 23.81
CA VAL A 208 -3.10 -11.51 23.12
C VAL A 208 -3.89 -10.42 22.44
N CYS A 209 -4.98 -10.78 21.74
CA CYS A 209 -5.86 -9.78 21.11
C CYS A 209 -6.51 -8.84 22.14
N ALA A 210 -6.92 -9.36 23.32
CA ALA A 210 -7.51 -8.56 24.37
C ALA A 210 -6.51 -7.55 24.94
N GLU A 211 -5.29 -8.00 25.25
CA GLU A 211 -4.23 -7.14 25.78
C GLU A 211 -3.76 -6.10 24.75
N THR A 212 -3.59 -6.50 23.50
CA THR A 212 -3.25 -5.56 22.42
C THR A 212 -4.33 -4.49 22.29
N ALA A 213 -5.61 -4.86 22.29
CA ALA A 213 -6.72 -3.89 22.22
C ALA A 213 -6.67 -2.89 23.38
N ARG A 214 -6.40 -3.35 24.61
CA ARG A 214 -6.27 -2.49 25.80
C ARG A 214 -5.14 -1.47 25.64
N ILE A 215 -3.96 -1.90 25.18
CA ILE A 215 -2.81 -1.00 24.95
C ILE A 215 -3.13 0.03 23.87
N LEU A 216 -3.77 -0.40 22.78
CA LEU A 216 -4.18 0.52 21.72
C LEU A 216 -5.19 1.57 22.20
N GLU A 217 -6.15 1.21 23.07
CA GLU A 217 -7.10 2.16 23.67
C GLU A 217 -6.42 3.19 24.56
N GLU A 218 -5.34 2.80 25.24
CA GLU A 218 -4.56 3.72 26.07
C GLU A 218 -3.75 4.72 25.25
N SER A 219 -3.37 4.37 24.02
CA SER A 219 -2.52 5.21 23.16
C SER A 219 -3.15 6.54 22.75
N PHE A 220 -4.47 6.70 22.90
CA PHE A 220 -5.18 7.92 22.52
C PHE A 220 -5.95 8.59 23.67
N LYS A 221 -5.73 8.15 24.91
CA LYS A 221 -6.13 8.82 26.14
C LYS A 221 -5.05 9.80 26.56
#